data_64ff7bf1ae7ba9e49cf825acc699a921
#
_entry.id   64ff7bf1ae7ba9e49cf825acc699a921
#
_cell.length_a   1.000
_cell.length_b   1.000
_cell.length_c   1.000
_cell.angle_alpha   90.00
_cell.angle_beta   90.00
_cell.angle_gamma   90.00
#
_symmetry.space_group_name_H-M   'P 1'
#
loop_
_entity.id
_entity.type
_entity.pdbx_description
1 polymer ?
#
loop_
_entity_poly.entity_id
_entity_poly.type
_entity_poly.pdbx_seq_one_letter_code
_entity_poly.pdbx_strand_id
1 'polypeptide(L)'
;LMECKPRHNTVDVPTLFWAGIPGNEADFPAEESFYTFIEQAVCFFNEETNYRDSLSPFGIKMADRSGKPIHLDISDLPMKKGITTNRNKFILGPSGSGKSFFTNHLLRQYWEQNTHIVLVDTGNSY
;
A
#
# COMPACT_ATOMS: atom_id res chain seq x y z
N LEU A 1 2.44 -32.43 -7.24
CA LEU A 1 3.69 -31.95 -6.63
C LEU A 1 4.67 -31.73 -7.77
N MET A 2 5.08 -30.48 -8.00
CA MET A 2 6.12 -30.18 -8.99
C MET A 2 7.45 -30.71 -8.44
N GLU A 3 8.10 -31.60 -9.16
CA GLU A 3 9.46 -32.05 -8.84
C GLU A 3 10.51 -31.00 -9.26
N CYS A 4 10.26 -29.73 -8.92
CA CYS A 4 11.16 -28.63 -9.23
C CYS A 4 11.99 -28.26 -8.01
N LYS A 5 13.32 -28.22 -8.15
CA LYS A 5 14.22 -27.67 -7.15
C LYS A 5 14.43 -26.18 -7.45
N PRO A 6 13.99 -25.28 -6.59
CA PRO A 6 14.28 -23.85 -6.78
C PRO A 6 15.79 -23.62 -6.73
N ARG A 7 16.29 -22.80 -7.63
CA ARG A 7 17.68 -22.32 -7.64
C ARG A 7 17.72 -20.88 -7.18
N HIS A 8 18.64 -20.55 -6.29
CA HIS A 8 18.96 -19.16 -6.04
C HIS A 8 19.70 -18.59 -7.24
N ASN A 9 19.17 -17.51 -7.80
CA ASN A 9 19.90 -16.72 -8.78
C ASN A 9 20.92 -15.86 -8.03
N THR A 10 22.21 -16.02 -8.36
CA THR A 10 23.31 -15.30 -7.73
C THR A 10 24.09 -14.43 -8.72
N VAL A 11 23.90 -14.65 -10.01
CA VAL A 11 24.64 -13.96 -11.08
C VAL A 11 23.88 -12.73 -11.57
N ASP A 12 22.60 -12.89 -11.84
CA ASP A 12 21.78 -11.84 -12.51
C ASP A 12 20.97 -10.99 -11.53
N VAL A 13 21.16 -11.22 -10.22
CA VAL A 13 20.41 -10.50 -9.16
C VAL A 13 20.46 -8.98 -9.31
N PRO A 14 21.61 -8.33 -9.57
CA PRO A 14 21.65 -6.88 -9.74
C PRO A 14 20.83 -6.41 -10.95
N THR A 15 20.92 -7.11 -12.07
CA THR A 15 20.20 -6.78 -13.31
C THR A 15 18.71 -6.94 -13.14
N LEU A 16 18.25 -8.07 -12.57
CA LEU A 16 16.84 -8.34 -12.31
C LEU A 16 16.25 -7.38 -11.27
N PHE A 17 17.02 -7.05 -10.24
CA PHE A 17 16.59 -6.05 -9.25
C PHE A 17 16.41 -4.68 -9.90
N TRP A 18 17.37 -4.25 -10.73
CA TRP A 18 17.33 -2.97 -11.41
C TRP A 18 16.18 -2.88 -12.41
N ALA A 19 15.98 -3.93 -13.20
CA ALA A 19 14.87 -4.04 -14.15
C ALA A 19 13.49 -4.06 -13.47
N GLY A 20 13.41 -4.50 -12.21
CA GLY A 20 12.18 -4.49 -11.41
C GLY A 20 11.79 -3.11 -10.88
N ILE A 21 12.64 -2.09 -11.02
CA ILE A 21 12.30 -0.71 -10.65
C ILE A 21 11.42 -0.11 -11.75
N PRO A 22 10.27 0.49 -11.40
CA PRO A 22 9.39 1.12 -12.40
C PRO A 22 10.14 2.11 -13.30
N GLY A 23 10.01 1.95 -14.61
CA GLY A 23 10.69 2.74 -15.62
C GLY A 23 11.94 2.10 -16.21
N ASN A 24 12.42 0.98 -15.67
CA ASN A 24 13.63 0.28 -16.13
C ASN A 24 13.30 -1.05 -16.84
N GLU A 25 12.09 -1.22 -17.31
CA GLU A 25 11.64 -2.47 -17.95
C GLU A 25 12.47 -2.85 -19.18
N ALA A 26 13.07 -1.86 -19.84
CA ALA A 26 13.93 -2.08 -21.00
C ALA A 26 15.26 -2.78 -20.66
N ASP A 27 15.67 -2.75 -19.39
CA ASP A 27 16.90 -3.39 -18.93
C ASP A 27 16.69 -4.88 -18.58
N PHE A 28 15.45 -5.38 -18.68
CA PHE A 28 15.17 -6.79 -18.43
C PHE A 28 15.82 -7.65 -19.54
N PRO A 29 16.63 -8.67 -19.19
CA PRO A 29 17.28 -9.52 -20.17
C PRO A 29 16.22 -10.32 -20.95
N ALA A 30 16.13 -10.06 -22.26
CA ALA A 30 15.12 -10.66 -23.13
C ALA A 30 15.27 -12.19 -23.23
N GLU A 31 16.49 -12.69 -23.11
CA GLU A 31 16.82 -14.11 -23.10
C GLU A 31 16.30 -14.86 -21.86
N GLU A 32 16.02 -14.15 -20.78
CA GLU A 32 15.41 -14.72 -19.57
C GLU A 32 13.86 -14.73 -19.65
N SER A 33 13.30 -14.19 -20.72
CA SER A 33 11.86 -14.11 -20.94
C SER A 33 11.33 -15.34 -21.68
N PHE A 34 10.16 -15.78 -21.31
CA PHE A 34 9.43 -16.80 -22.05
C PHE A 34 7.95 -16.42 -22.19
N TYR A 35 7.35 -16.83 -23.28
CA TYR A 35 5.93 -16.62 -23.50
C TYR A 35 5.12 -17.64 -22.70
N THR A 36 4.08 -17.15 -22.02
CA THR A 36 3.13 -17.98 -21.28
C THR A 36 1.71 -17.42 -21.41
N PHE A 37 0.72 -18.23 -21.04
CA PHE A 37 -0.66 -17.76 -20.95
C PHE A 37 -0.84 -16.87 -19.73
N ILE A 38 -1.72 -15.87 -19.84
CA ILE A 38 -1.97 -14.90 -18.77
C ILE A 38 -2.47 -15.58 -17.48
N GLU A 39 -3.26 -16.63 -17.63
CA GLU A 39 -3.78 -17.42 -16.50
C GLU A 39 -2.65 -18.08 -15.69
N GLN A 40 -1.57 -18.48 -16.37
CA GLN A 40 -0.40 -19.05 -15.72
C GLN A 40 0.45 -17.95 -15.04
N ALA A 41 0.60 -16.80 -15.69
CA ALA A 41 1.35 -15.67 -15.14
C ALA A 41 0.67 -15.12 -13.88
N VAL A 42 -0.65 -15.00 -13.87
CA VAL A 42 -1.45 -14.51 -12.74
C VAL A 42 -1.28 -15.36 -11.48
N CYS A 43 -1.00 -16.67 -11.62
CA CYS A 43 -0.72 -17.54 -10.46
C CYS A 43 0.51 -17.13 -9.65
N PHE A 44 1.42 -16.34 -10.22
CA PHE A 44 2.60 -15.82 -9.51
C PHE A 44 2.36 -14.47 -8.82
N PHE A 45 1.22 -13.82 -9.08
CA PHE A 45 0.85 -12.64 -8.33
C PHE A 45 0.41 -13.01 -6.92
N ASN A 46 1.02 -12.37 -5.93
CA ASN A 46 0.57 -12.51 -4.55
C ASN A 46 -0.71 -11.69 -4.34
N GLU A 47 -1.86 -12.34 -4.47
CA GLU A 47 -3.18 -11.75 -4.23
C GLU A 47 -3.73 -12.05 -2.82
N GLU A 48 -2.91 -12.57 -1.92
CA GLU A 48 -3.33 -12.98 -0.58
C GLU A 48 -3.74 -11.83 0.34
N THR A 49 -3.96 -10.64 -0.19
CA THR A 49 -4.49 -9.52 0.57
C THR A 49 -5.99 -9.40 0.34
N ASN A 50 -6.76 -9.56 1.41
CA ASN A 50 -8.23 -9.37 1.40
C ASN A 50 -8.65 -7.91 1.20
N TYR A 51 -7.70 -6.99 1.10
CA TYR A 51 -7.99 -5.58 1.02
C TYR A 51 -8.03 -5.12 -0.44
N ARG A 52 -9.11 -4.41 -0.77
CA ARG A 52 -9.27 -3.70 -2.06
C ARG A 52 -9.27 -2.21 -1.83
N ASP A 53 -8.61 -1.49 -2.73
CA ASP A 53 -8.57 -0.03 -2.69
C ASP A 53 -9.96 0.59 -2.71
N SER A 54 -10.13 1.66 -1.95
CA SER A 54 -11.34 2.47 -1.98
C SER A 54 -11.34 3.38 -3.20
N LEU A 55 -12.38 3.33 -4.00
CA LEU A 55 -12.60 4.28 -5.10
C LEU A 55 -13.18 5.60 -4.55
N SER A 56 -12.44 6.27 -3.70
CA SER A 56 -12.85 7.53 -3.08
C SER A 56 -11.82 8.62 -3.34
N PRO A 57 -12.22 9.84 -3.69
CA PRO A 57 -11.29 10.96 -3.86
C PRO A 57 -10.65 11.40 -2.53
N PHE A 58 -11.25 11.05 -1.39
CA PHE A 58 -10.79 11.44 -0.04
C PHE A 58 -10.08 10.31 0.70
N GLY A 59 -9.59 9.31 -0.02
CA GLY A 59 -8.84 8.22 0.58
C GLY A 59 -7.44 8.64 0.99
N ILE A 60 -6.90 7.92 1.94
CA ILE A 60 -5.51 8.06 2.41
C ILE A 60 -4.65 6.94 1.82
N LYS A 61 -3.43 7.29 1.45
CA LYS A 61 -2.44 6.36 0.94
C LYS A 61 -1.65 5.77 2.10
N MET A 62 -1.62 4.47 2.16
CA MET A 62 -0.89 3.70 3.16
C MET A 62 -0.16 2.53 2.50
N ALA A 63 0.61 1.79 3.27
CA ALA A 63 1.16 0.51 2.84
C ALA A 63 0.77 -0.56 3.86
N ASP A 64 0.53 -1.76 3.38
CA ASP A 64 0.36 -2.92 4.24
C ASP A 64 1.71 -3.44 4.75
N ARG A 65 1.70 -4.52 5.54
CA ARG A 65 2.92 -5.12 6.09
C ARG A 65 3.86 -5.71 5.03
N SER A 66 3.34 -6.06 3.86
CA SER A 66 4.11 -6.56 2.73
C SER A 66 4.64 -5.44 1.82
N GLY A 67 4.38 -4.17 2.17
CA GLY A 67 4.80 -3.02 1.38
C GLY A 67 3.85 -2.70 0.21
N LYS A 68 2.75 -3.42 0.05
CA LYS A 68 1.76 -3.14 -0.99
C LYS A 68 1.09 -1.79 -0.70
N PRO A 69 1.10 -0.85 -1.64
CA PRO A 69 0.37 0.41 -1.48
C PRO A 69 -1.13 0.13 -1.45
N ILE A 70 -1.83 0.78 -0.53
CA ILE A 70 -3.28 0.72 -0.39
C ILE A 70 -3.86 2.12 -0.30
N HIS A 71 -5.04 2.31 -0.87
CA HIS A 71 -5.81 3.54 -0.81
C HIS A 71 -7.09 3.31 -0.01
N LEU A 72 -7.21 3.98 1.14
CA LEU A 72 -8.23 3.68 2.14
C LEU A 72 -9.05 4.93 2.48
N ASP A 73 -10.35 4.90 2.24
CA ASP A 73 -11.28 5.90 2.75
C ASP A 73 -11.84 5.44 4.10
N ILE A 74 -11.39 6.09 5.17
CA ILE A 74 -11.83 5.82 6.54
C ILE A 74 -12.93 6.76 7.02
N SER A 75 -13.45 7.62 6.17
CA SER A 75 -14.41 8.67 6.53
C SER A 75 -15.73 8.52 5.79
N ASP A 76 -15.73 8.72 4.49
CA ASP A 76 -16.94 8.84 3.70
C ASP A 76 -17.47 7.50 3.22
N LEU A 77 -16.61 6.60 2.79
CA LEU A 77 -17.03 5.30 2.30
C LEU A 77 -17.73 4.44 3.35
N PRO A 78 -17.23 4.35 4.61
CA PRO A 78 -17.94 3.64 5.68
C PRO A 78 -19.33 4.21 5.97
N MET A 79 -19.47 5.54 5.93
CA MET A 79 -20.79 6.19 6.07
C MET A 79 -21.72 5.87 4.90
N LYS A 80 -21.23 5.99 3.67
CA LYS A 80 -22.02 5.69 2.47
C LYS A 80 -22.48 4.23 2.43
N LYS A 81 -21.67 3.32 2.99
CA LYS A 81 -22.01 1.90 3.12
C LYS A 81 -22.88 1.58 4.34
N GLY A 82 -23.24 2.57 5.16
CA GLY A 82 -24.04 2.36 6.37
C GLY A 82 -23.30 1.60 7.50
N ILE A 83 -21.96 1.49 7.41
CA ILE A 83 -21.14 0.83 8.44
C ILE A 83 -21.02 1.72 9.68
N THR A 84 -20.94 3.03 9.49
CA THR A 84 -20.88 4.03 10.56
C THR A 84 -21.90 5.11 10.34
N THR A 85 -22.34 5.75 11.42
CA THR A 85 -23.32 6.86 11.39
C THR A 85 -22.66 8.23 11.42
N ASN A 86 -21.35 8.29 11.67
CA ASN A 86 -20.59 9.54 11.77
C ASN A 86 -19.15 9.34 11.31
N ARG A 87 -18.41 10.46 11.23
CA ARG A 87 -16.99 10.47 10.81
C ARG A 87 -16.02 10.56 11.99
N ASN A 88 -16.50 10.46 13.23
CA ASN A 88 -15.67 10.54 14.41
C ASN A 88 -14.67 9.38 14.44
N LYS A 89 -13.45 9.66 14.85
CA LYS A 89 -12.38 8.68 14.95
C LYS A 89 -11.75 8.75 16.34
N PHE A 90 -11.46 7.59 16.88
CA PHE A 90 -10.72 7.47 18.13
C PHE A 90 -9.48 6.62 17.88
N ILE A 91 -8.31 7.17 18.21
CA ILE A 91 -7.02 6.50 18.00
C ILE A 91 -6.44 6.18 19.37
N LEU A 92 -6.35 4.89 19.68
CA LEU A 92 -5.83 4.39 20.94
C LEU A 92 -4.57 3.54 20.69
N GLY A 93 -3.59 3.68 21.57
CA GLY A 93 -2.38 2.86 21.56
C GLY A 93 -1.43 3.26 22.68
N PRO A 94 -0.54 2.37 23.10
CA PRO A 94 0.47 2.67 24.12
C PRO A 94 1.45 3.74 23.65
N SER A 95 2.27 4.25 24.57
CA SER A 95 3.36 5.17 24.23
C SER A 95 4.33 4.50 23.26
N GLY A 96 4.81 5.25 22.27
CA GLY A 96 5.71 4.72 21.23
C GLY A 96 5.03 3.88 20.11
N SER A 97 3.71 3.69 20.14
CA SER A 97 3.00 2.90 19.12
C SER A 97 2.82 3.59 17.76
N GLY A 98 3.30 4.81 17.61
CA GLY A 98 3.20 5.57 16.35
C GLY A 98 1.90 6.34 16.15
N LYS A 99 1.09 6.58 17.21
CA LYS A 99 -0.17 7.35 17.11
C LYS A 99 0.03 8.72 16.46
N SER A 100 0.96 9.52 16.99
CA SER A 100 1.22 10.86 16.45
C SER A 100 1.77 10.80 15.03
N PHE A 101 2.64 9.85 14.73
CA PHE A 101 3.11 9.62 13.36
C PHE A 101 1.97 9.34 12.39
N PHE A 102 1.08 8.43 12.75
CA PHE A 102 -0.09 8.09 11.94
C PHE A 102 -1.03 9.27 11.78
N THR A 103 -1.31 10.02 12.86
CA THR A 103 -2.18 11.20 12.81
C THR A 103 -1.58 12.30 11.94
N ASN A 104 -0.27 12.57 12.06
CA ASN A 104 0.41 13.53 11.19
C ASN A 104 0.33 13.13 9.71
N HIS A 105 0.48 11.85 9.41
CA HIS A 105 0.34 11.34 8.05
C HIS A 105 -1.09 11.56 7.51
N LEU A 106 -2.12 11.34 8.32
CA LEU A 106 -3.51 11.62 7.99
C LEU A 106 -3.74 13.11 7.72
N LEU A 107 -3.31 13.97 8.65
CA LEU A 107 -3.49 15.42 8.56
C LEU A 107 -2.82 15.96 7.30
N ARG A 108 -1.59 15.52 7.02
CA ARG A 108 -0.87 15.90 5.81
C ARG A 108 -1.64 15.54 4.54
N GLN A 109 -2.14 14.33 4.43
CA GLN A 109 -2.87 13.90 3.25
C GLN A 109 -4.21 14.64 3.07
N TYR A 110 -4.92 14.90 4.16
CA TYR A 110 -6.14 15.72 4.10
C TYR A 110 -5.82 17.18 3.71
N TRP A 111 -4.72 17.73 4.21
CA TRP A 111 -4.25 19.06 3.80
C TRP A 111 -3.94 19.11 2.31
N GLU A 112 -3.23 18.12 1.78
CA GLU A 112 -2.93 18.00 0.35
C GLU A 112 -4.19 17.86 -0.52
N GLN A 113 -5.29 17.40 0.06
CA GLN A 113 -6.62 17.32 -0.55
C GLN A 113 -7.47 18.59 -0.36
N ASN A 114 -6.88 19.70 0.06
CA ASN A 114 -7.53 20.97 0.35
C ASN A 114 -8.62 20.89 1.44
N THR A 115 -8.48 20.00 2.41
CA THR A 115 -9.38 19.92 3.56
C THR A 115 -9.01 20.98 4.59
N HIS A 116 -10.02 21.68 5.11
CA HIS A 116 -9.81 22.62 6.21
C HIS A 116 -9.56 21.86 7.52
N ILE A 117 -8.44 22.18 8.20
CA ILE A 117 -8.02 21.46 9.41
C ILE A 117 -7.96 22.45 10.58
N VAL A 118 -8.59 22.07 11.70
CA VAL A 118 -8.44 22.74 12.99
C VAL A 118 -7.79 21.76 13.95
N LEU A 119 -6.63 22.11 14.48
CA LEU A 119 -5.84 21.26 15.38
C LEU A 119 -5.80 21.85 16.78
N VAL A 120 -6.12 21.05 17.78
CA VAL A 120 -5.92 21.38 19.19
C VAL A 120 -4.94 20.36 19.77
N ASP A 121 -3.72 20.78 20.01
CA ASP A 121 -2.65 19.95 20.56
C ASP A 121 -2.19 20.47 21.91
N THR A 122 -2.26 19.64 22.94
CA THR A 122 -1.79 19.96 24.30
C THR A 122 -0.37 19.44 24.56
N GLY A 123 0.13 18.54 23.70
CA GLY A 123 1.41 17.86 23.85
C GLY A 123 2.55 18.39 22.98
N ASN A 124 2.26 19.36 22.12
CA ASN A 124 3.21 19.90 21.11
C ASN A 124 3.85 18.80 20.24
N SER A 125 3.02 17.84 19.81
CA SER A 125 3.45 16.64 19.05
C SER A 125 3.16 16.74 17.54
N TYR A 126 2.48 17.80 17.10
CA TYR A 126 1.99 18.02 15.73
C TYR A 126 2.55 19.27 15.12
#